data_53d35ba6d0067747685963643e3fddb8
#
_entry.id   53d35ba6d0067747685963643e3fddb8
#
_cell.length_a   1.000
_cell.length_b   1.000
_cell.length_c   1.000
_cell.angle_alpha   90.00
_cell.angle_beta   90.00
_cell.angle_gamma   90.00
#
_symmetry.space_group_name_H-M   'P 1'
#
loop_
_entity.id
_entity.type
_entity.pdbx_description
1 polymer ?
#
loop_
_entity_poly.entity_id
_entity_poly.type
_entity_poly.pdbx_seq_one_letter_code
_entity_poly.pdbx_strand_id
1 'polypeptide(L)'
;DTGMLVVVDEAYFEFCGVTAIPLVEEYPNLVVLRTFSKWAGLAGLRIGLGVMHPDLAATMMGMKPPYNVNLASEVALLASLKDRPGLMGRVESIVAERDRMMDLLKKIPGVKPWPSRANFILCQLPQDRGKEIFEGLCRKGIFLRHWDTVQLKDFVRVSVGLPDETDAVVEALRELVGGQGFDVEPSNK
;
A
#
# COMPACT_ATOMS: atom_id res chain seq x y z
N ASP A 1 15.25 26.96 1.82
CA ASP A 1 15.33 27.00 3.31
C ASP A 1 14.10 27.72 3.86
N THR A 2 13.03 26.95 4.16
CA THR A 2 11.73 27.51 4.53
C THR A 2 11.53 27.55 6.05
N GLY A 3 12.46 27.00 6.84
CA GLY A 3 12.30 26.82 8.30
C GLY A 3 11.16 25.86 8.70
N MET A 4 10.49 25.21 7.73
CA MET A 4 9.40 24.28 7.99
C MET A 4 9.93 22.89 8.33
N LEU A 5 9.20 22.15 9.17
CA LEU A 5 9.43 20.73 9.36
C LEU A 5 9.00 19.98 8.10
N VAL A 6 9.89 19.15 7.58
CA VAL A 6 9.63 18.27 6.43
C VAL A 6 9.50 16.83 6.91
N VAL A 7 8.39 16.19 6.62
CA VAL A 7 8.14 14.81 6.98
C VAL A 7 8.04 13.96 5.71
N VAL A 8 8.94 12.97 5.57
CA VAL A 8 8.91 12.00 4.48
C VAL A 8 8.36 10.69 5.01
N ASP A 9 7.23 10.26 4.47
CA ASP A 9 6.62 8.97 4.81
C ASP A 9 7.22 7.87 3.92
N GLU A 10 8.07 7.03 4.50
CA GLU A 10 8.70 5.88 3.88
C GLU A 10 8.02 4.55 4.25
N ALA A 11 6.71 4.53 4.42
CA ALA A 11 5.96 3.33 4.81
C ALA A 11 6.14 2.14 3.82
N TYR A 12 6.64 2.39 2.63
CA TYR A 12 6.89 1.39 1.58
C TYR A 12 8.37 1.26 1.20
N PHE A 13 9.29 1.73 2.06
CA PHE A 13 10.72 1.71 1.78
C PHE A 13 11.23 0.33 1.38
N GLU A 14 10.85 -0.72 2.10
CA GLU A 14 11.36 -2.07 1.86
C GLU A 14 10.96 -2.62 0.47
N PHE A 15 9.88 -2.09 -0.11
CA PHE A 15 9.43 -2.43 -1.48
C PHE A 15 10.05 -1.54 -2.56
N CYS A 16 10.42 -0.29 -2.23
CA CYS A 16 10.93 0.68 -3.22
C CYS A 16 12.45 0.84 -3.22
N GLY A 17 13.10 0.57 -2.09
CA GLY A 17 14.56 0.67 -1.92
C GLY A 17 15.13 2.08 -1.90
N VAL A 18 14.29 3.13 -1.88
CA VAL A 18 14.73 4.55 -1.89
C VAL A 18 14.46 5.18 -0.54
N THR A 19 15.47 5.86 0.05
CA THR A 19 15.37 6.48 1.37
C THR A 19 15.97 7.87 1.41
N ALA A 20 15.36 8.74 2.23
CA ALA A 20 15.88 10.05 2.60
C ALA A 20 16.65 10.04 3.94
N ILE A 21 16.78 8.89 4.61
CA ILE A 21 17.47 8.80 5.91
C ILE A 21 18.88 9.43 5.90
N PRO A 22 19.74 9.23 4.87
CA PRO A 22 21.06 9.85 4.84
C PRO A 22 21.05 11.39 4.90
N LEU A 23 19.93 12.00 4.49
CA LEU A 23 19.78 13.46 4.50
C LEU A 23 19.44 14.03 5.89
N VAL A 24 19.09 13.20 6.87
CA VAL A 24 18.71 13.65 8.22
C VAL A 24 19.88 14.35 8.95
N GLU A 25 21.11 13.95 8.66
CA GLU A 25 22.31 14.59 9.25
C GLU A 25 22.54 16.00 8.65
N GLU A 26 22.17 16.21 7.39
CA GLU A 26 22.34 17.48 6.67
C GLU A 26 21.17 18.45 6.94
N TYR A 27 19.96 17.91 7.14
CA TYR A 27 18.73 18.70 7.29
C TYR A 27 18.08 18.43 8.66
N PRO A 28 18.39 19.22 9.71
CA PRO A 28 17.87 18.99 11.07
C PRO A 28 16.36 19.16 11.20
N ASN A 29 15.69 19.72 10.19
CA ASN A 29 14.23 19.83 10.08
C ASN A 29 13.59 18.67 9.28
N LEU A 30 14.36 17.63 8.91
CA LEU A 30 13.84 16.45 8.21
C LEU A 30 13.48 15.34 9.19
N VAL A 31 12.29 14.77 9.00
CA VAL A 31 11.82 13.56 9.69
C VAL A 31 11.49 12.50 8.65
N VAL A 32 12.01 11.30 8.81
CA VAL A 32 11.67 10.15 7.97
C VAL A 32 10.88 9.17 8.82
N LEU A 33 9.66 8.83 8.39
CA LEU A 33 8.78 7.87 9.06
C LEU A 33 8.84 6.52 8.37
N ARG A 34 8.92 5.44 9.17
CA ARG A 34 8.82 4.05 8.71
C ARG A 34 7.82 3.25 9.55
N THR A 35 7.32 2.18 8.99
CA THR A 35 6.35 1.31 9.67
C THR A 35 6.72 -0.16 9.54
N PHE A 36 6.37 -0.93 10.55
CA PHE A 36 6.42 -2.40 10.51
C PHE A 36 5.08 -3.01 10.05
N SER A 37 4.09 -2.16 9.76
CA SER A 37 2.74 -2.57 9.36
C SER A 37 2.69 -3.31 8.03
N LYS A 38 3.63 -3.07 7.11
CA LYS A 38 3.59 -3.59 5.74
C LYS A 38 4.53 -4.78 5.57
N TRP A 39 5.83 -4.53 5.57
CA TRP A 39 6.85 -5.54 5.28
C TRP A 39 6.98 -6.60 6.38
N ALA A 40 6.77 -6.23 7.65
CA ALA A 40 6.84 -7.15 8.79
C ALA A 40 5.48 -7.76 9.19
N GLY A 41 4.39 -7.39 8.52
CA GLY A 41 3.06 -7.95 8.80
C GLY A 41 2.44 -7.50 10.13
N LEU A 42 2.96 -6.44 10.78
CA LEU A 42 2.54 -6.00 12.11
C LEU A 42 1.49 -4.88 12.09
N ALA A 43 0.62 -4.85 11.08
CA ALA A 43 -0.36 -3.77 10.88
C ALA A 43 -1.29 -3.56 12.10
N GLY A 44 -1.76 -4.65 12.71
CA GLY A 44 -2.65 -4.61 13.89
C GLY A 44 -1.96 -4.15 15.17
N LEU A 45 -0.63 -4.19 15.23
CA LEU A 45 0.16 -3.85 16.42
C LEU A 45 0.56 -2.37 16.50
N ARG A 46 0.26 -1.57 15.48
CA ARG A 46 0.42 -0.11 15.47
C ARG A 46 1.82 0.38 15.84
N ILE A 47 2.86 -0.24 15.29
CA ILE A 47 4.25 0.10 15.58
C ILE A 47 4.99 0.59 14.34
N GLY A 48 5.78 1.63 14.53
CA GLY A 48 6.63 2.27 13.53
C GLY A 48 7.76 3.02 14.20
N LEU A 49 8.57 3.71 13.42
CA LEU A 49 9.68 4.52 13.91
C LEU A 49 9.81 5.83 13.13
N GLY A 50 10.39 6.83 13.74
CA GLY A 50 10.82 8.08 13.12
C GLY A 50 12.33 8.24 13.23
N VAL A 51 12.98 8.59 12.13
CA VAL A 51 14.41 8.95 12.07
C VAL A 51 14.50 10.45 11.88
N MET A 52 15.19 11.15 12.77
CA MET A 52 15.29 12.60 12.79
C MET A 52 16.54 13.05 13.53
N HIS A 53 16.85 14.36 13.44
CA HIS A 53 17.97 14.94 14.21
C HIS A 53 17.78 14.70 15.73
N PRO A 54 18.86 14.41 16.50
CA PRO A 54 18.75 14.09 17.94
C PRO A 54 18.01 15.14 18.78
N ASP A 55 18.19 16.43 18.51
CA ASP A 55 17.48 17.51 19.26
C ASP A 55 15.98 17.47 19.05
N LEU A 56 15.55 17.19 17.79
CA LEU A 56 14.14 17.03 17.48
C LEU A 56 13.59 15.75 18.13
N ALA A 57 14.35 14.66 18.09
CA ALA A 57 13.98 13.40 18.76
C ALA A 57 13.82 13.59 20.28
N ALA A 58 14.71 14.32 20.92
CA ALA A 58 14.63 14.64 22.35
C ALA A 58 13.34 15.44 22.67
N THR A 59 13.03 16.43 21.85
CA THR A 59 11.79 17.21 21.96
C THR A 59 10.55 16.32 21.84
N MET A 60 10.50 15.46 20.81
CA MET A 60 9.39 14.52 20.59
C MET A 60 9.25 13.51 21.74
N MET A 61 10.36 13.03 22.28
CA MET A 61 10.37 12.12 23.43
C MET A 61 9.81 12.77 24.69
N GLY A 62 10.04 14.07 24.89
CA GLY A 62 9.46 14.83 26.00
C GLY A 62 7.94 15.08 25.88
N MET A 63 7.39 15.07 24.68
CA MET A 63 5.97 15.33 24.41
C MET A 63 5.13 14.06 24.28
N LYS A 64 5.73 12.92 23.92
CA LYS A 64 4.98 11.68 23.69
C LYS A 64 4.35 11.14 24.99
N PRO A 65 3.16 10.49 24.92
CA PRO A 65 2.63 9.75 26.05
C PRO A 65 3.59 8.65 26.52
N PRO A 66 3.66 8.37 27.85
CA PRO A 66 4.63 7.43 28.41
C PRO A 66 4.44 5.99 27.91
N TYR A 67 3.21 5.59 27.57
CA TYR A 67 2.85 4.21 27.15
C TYR A 67 2.32 4.18 25.71
N ASN A 68 2.94 4.92 24.79
CA ASN A 68 2.50 5.01 23.40
C ASN A 68 2.71 3.72 22.57
N VAL A 69 3.63 2.86 22.98
CA VAL A 69 3.81 1.51 22.41
C VAL A 69 3.43 0.48 23.48
N ASN A 70 2.55 -0.46 23.14
CA ASN A 70 2.17 -1.53 24.06
C ASN A 70 3.19 -2.68 24.05
N LEU A 71 3.24 -3.43 25.14
CA LEU A 71 4.22 -4.52 25.32
C LEU A 71 4.09 -5.62 24.24
N ALA A 72 2.88 -5.94 23.82
CA ALA A 72 2.68 -6.96 22.78
C ALA A 72 3.30 -6.54 21.44
N SER A 73 3.20 -5.25 21.09
CA SER A 73 3.85 -4.70 19.89
C SER A 73 5.37 -4.76 19.98
N GLU A 74 5.93 -4.45 21.13
CA GLU A 74 7.39 -4.50 21.36
C GLU A 74 7.90 -5.94 21.25
N VAL A 75 7.28 -6.89 21.94
CA VAL A 75 7.67 -8.30 21.89
C VAL A 75 7.57 -8.86 20.47
N ALA A 76 6.48 -8.57 19.76
CA ALA A 76 6.27 -9.02 18.39
C ALA A 76 7.30 -8.40 17.42
N LEU A 77 7.61 -7.11 17.59
CA LEU A 77 8.64 -6.45 16.79
C LEU A 77 9.99 -7.08 16.99
N LEU A 78 10.43 -7.27 18.25
CA LEU A 78 11.72 -7.90 18.56
C LEU A 78 11.82 -9.32 18.01
N ALA A 79 10.73 -10.10 18.08
CA ALA A 79 10.66 -11.42 17.47
C ALA A 79 10.77 -11.36 15.95
N SER A 80 10.05 -10.43 15.29
CA SER A 80 10.09 -10.24 13.84
C SER A 80 11.46 -9.81 13.34
N LEU A 81 12.16 -8.94 14.07
CA LEU A 81 13.50 -8.49 13.70
C LEU A 81 14.54 -9.62 13.74
N LYS A 82 14.32 -10.67 14.54
CA LYS A 82 15.19 -11.87 14.55
C LYS A 82 15.05 -12.69 13.26
N ASP A 83 13.88 -12.65 12.59
CA ASP A 83 13.63 -13.29 11.30
C ASP A 83 13.65 -12.29 10.11
N ARG A 84 14.46 -11.24 10.22
CA ARG A 84 14.56 -10.25 9.14
C ARG A 84 14.87 -10.87 7.77
N PRO A 85 15.77 -11.87 7.62
CA PRO A 85 16.00 -12.50 6.33
C PRO A 85 14.74 -13.14 5.72
N GLY A 86 13.96 -13.86 6.51
CA GLY A 86 12.69 -14.47 6.06
C GLY A 86 11.66 -13.43 5.64
N LEU A 87 11.53 -12.33 6.42
CA LEU A 87 10.65 -11.22 6.07
C LEU A 87 11.07 -10.52 4.77
N MET A 88 12.37 -10.29 4.58
CA MET A 88 12.87 -9.66 3.34
C MET A 88 12.67 -10.58 2.12
N GLY A 89 12.82 -11.89 2.25
CA GLY A 89 12.49 -12.83 1.18
C GLY A 89 11.01 -12.77 0.76
N ARG A 90 10.09 -12.52 1.71
CA ARG A 90 8.67 -12.26 1.37
C ARG A 90 8.49 -10.93 0.64
N VAL A 91 9.22 -9.88 1.04
CA VAL A 91 9.22 -8.60 0.31
C VAL A 91 9.67 -8.78 -1.13
N GLU A 92 10.75 -9.52 -1.37
CA GLU A 92 11.25 -9.84 -2.71
C GLU A 92 10.21 -10.59 -3.55
N SER A 93 9.51 -11.56 -2.95
CA SER A 93 8.43 -12.29 -3.61
C SER A 93 7.26 -11.36 -3.99
N ILE A 94 6.88 -10.43 -3.09
CA ILE A 94 5.84 -9.44 -3.36
C ILE A 94 6.26 -8.48 -4.48
N VAL A 95 7.51 -8.06 -4.51
CA VAL A 95 8.05 -7.18 -5.56
C VAL A 95 8.01 -7.89 -6.91
N ALA A 96 8.46 -9.14 -6.98
CA ALA A 96 8.42 -9.94 -8.21
C ALA A 96 6.98 -10.14 -8.71
N GLU A 97 6.05 -10.46 -7.80
CA GLU A 97 4.64 -10.65 -8.13
C GLU A 97 3.96 -9.32 -8.53
N ARG A 98 4.31 -8.19 -7.90
CA ARG A 98 3.85 -6.87 -8.35
C ARG A 98 4.22 -6.61 -9.80
N ASP A 99 5.45 -6.90 -10.18
CA ASP A 99 5.95 -6.64 -11.52
C ASP A 99 5.26 -7.57 -12.54
N ARG A 100 5.02 -8.86 -12.18
CA ARG A 100 4.19 -9.78 -12.96
C ARG A 100 2.75 -9.26 -13.12
N MET A 101 2.12 -8.87 -12.03
CA MET A 101 0.76 -8.32 -12.04
C MET A 101 0.66 -7.06 -12.89
N MET A 102 1.64 -6.16 -12.81
CA MET A 102 1.72 -4.95 -13.64
C MET A 102 1.67 -5.31 -15.12
N ASP A 103 2.44 -6.31 -15.56
CA ASP A 103 2.51 -6.73 -16.97
C ASP A 103 1.23 -7.43 -17.44
N LEU A 104 0.55 -8.14 -16.56
CA LEU A 104 -0.76 -8.73 -16.86
C LEU A 104 -1.86 -7.67 -16.99
N LEU A 105 -1.90 -6.71 -16.08
CA LEU A 105 -2.89 -5.63 -16.09
C LEU A 105 -2.76 -4.72 -17.31
N LYS A 106 -1.53 -4.42 -17.77
CA LYS A 106 -1.29 -3.66 -19.02
C LYS A 106 -1.89 -4.31 -20.26
N LYS A 107 -2.13 -5.62 -20.24
CA LYS A 107 -2.69 -6.38 -21.37
C LYS A 107 -4.22 -6.36 -21.40
N ILE A 108 -4.87 -5.73 -20.43
CA ILE A 108 -6.34 -5.62 -20.39
C ILE A 108 -6.75 -4.31 -21.07
N PRO A 109 -7.42 -4.34 -22.23
CA PRO A 109 -7.92 -3.14 -22.89
C PRO A 109 -8.82 -2.34 -21.96
N GLY A 110 -8.61 -1.02 -21.85
CA GLY A 110 -9.40 -0.15 -20.98
C GLY A 110 -8.92 -0.10 -19.51
N VAL A 111 -8.00 -0.94 -19.08
CA VAL A 111 -7.34 -0.84 -17.77
C VAL A 111 -5.98 -0.19 -17.93
N LYS A 112 -5.73 0.88 -17.17
CA LYS A 112 -4.43 1.56 -17.14
C LYS A 112 -3.81 1.45 -15.74
N PRO A 113 -2.91 0.49 -15.49
CA PRO A 113 -2.17 0.43 -14.25
C PRO A 113 -1.14 1.56 -14.19
N TRP A 114 -1.03 2.22 -13.05
CA TRP A 114 -0.03 3.25 -12.78
C TRP A 114 1.24 2.63 -12.23
N PRO A 115 2.43 3.16 -12.58
CA PRO A 115 3.69 2.68 -12.02
C PRO A 115 3.66 2.65 -10.49
N SER A 116 4.10 1.54 -9.91
CA SER A 116 4.13 1.36 -8.46
C SER A 116 5.46 0.83 -7.99
N ARG A 117 5.90 1.31 -6.82
CA ARG A 117 7.00 0.74 -6.03
C ARG A 117 6.53 0.33 -4.63
N ALA A 118 5.22 0.20 -4.42
CA ALA A 118 4.62 -0.28 -3.18
C ALA A 118 4.21 -1.77 -3.32
N ASN A 119 3.47 -2.28 -2.35
CA ASN A 119 2.86 -3.61 -2.40
C ASN A 119 1.44 -3.59 -2.98
N PHE A 120 1.13 -2.65 -3.85
CA PHE A 120 -0.15 -2.51 -4.55
C PHE A 120 0.04 -1.78 -5.88
N ILE A 121 -0.94 -1.87 -6.77
CA ILE A 121 -1.02 -1.12 -8.02
C ILE A 121 -2.32 -0.33 -8.03
N LEU A 122 -2.25 0.95 -8.37
CA LEU A 122 -3.42 1.77 -8.66
C LEU A 122 -3.77 1.58 -10.13
N CYS A 123 -5.00 1.16 -10.42
CA CYS A 123 -5.50 0.93 -11.76
C CYS A 123 -6.62 1.92 -12.07
N GLN A 124 -6.48 2.63 -13.17
CA GLN A 124 -7.57 3.39 -13.76
C GLN A 124 -8.40 2.45 -14.64
N LEU A 125 -9.70 2.46 -14.42
CA LEU A 125 -10.71 1.70 -15.15
C LEU A 125 -11.33 2.58 -16.25
N PRO A 126 -12.13 2.00 -17.17
CA PRO A 126 -12.88 2.78 -18.14
C PRO A 126 -13.74 3.87 -17.47
N GLN A 127 -13.79 5.03 -18.10
CA GLN A 127 -14.50 6.20 -17.59
C GLN A 127 -15.96 5.87 -17.26
N ASP A 128 -16.42 6.37 -16.10
CA ASP A 128 -17.78 6.21 -15.55
C ASP A 128 -18.21 4.75 -15.27
N ARG A 129 -17.26 3.78 -15.34
CA ARG A 129 -17.51 2.37 -15.05
C ARG A 129 -16.83 1.86 -13.78
N GLY A 130 -16.10 2.73 -13.06
CA GLY A 130 -15.30 2.32 -11.91
C GLY A 130 -16.13 1.61 -10.83
N LYS A 131 -17.28 2.19 -10.46
CA LYS A 131 -18.18 1.62 -9.46
C LYS A 131 -18.81 0.29 -9.91
N GLU A 132 -19.32 0.23 -11.15
CA GLU A 132 -19.89 -0.99 -11.74
C GLU A 132 -18.92 -2.16 -11.69
N ILE A 133 -17.67 -1.91 -12.17
CA ILE A 133 -16.62 -2.93 -12.20
C ILE A 133 -16.21 -3.33 -10.78
N PHE A 134 -16.06 -2.38 -9.85
CA PHE A 134 -15.77 -2.67 -8.45
C PHE A 134 -16.84 -3.55 -7.81
N GLU A 135 -18.13 -3.23 -8.00
CA GLU A 135 -19.24 -4.05 -7.51
C GLU A 135 -19.26 -5.44 -8.16
N GLY A 136 -18.90 -5.53 -9.46
CA GLY A 136 -18.74 -6.78 -10.16
C GLY A 136 -17.64 -7.67 -9.56
N LEU A 137 -16.50 -7.07 -9.19
CA LEU A 137 -15.42 -7.76 -8.48
C LEU A 137 -15.88 -8.26 -7.10
N CYS A 138 -16.60 -7.42 -6.35
CA CYS A 138 -17.15 -7.83 -5.05
C CYS A 138 -18.10 -9.03 -5.17
N ARG A 139 -18.96 -9.08 -6.19
CA ARG A 139 -19.83 -10.24 -6.48
C ARG A 139 -19.07 -11.52 -6.78
N LYS A 140 -17.85 -11.40 -7.31
CA LYS A 140 -16.91 -12.53 -7.54
C LYS A 140 -16.06 -12.87 -6.30
N GLY A 141 -16.30 -12.23 -5.14
CA GLY A 141 -15.53 -12.43 -3.92
C GLY A 141 -14.17 -11.72 -3.90
N ILE A 142 -13.92 -10.79 -4.83
CA ILE A 142 -12.67 -10.03 -4.94
C ILE A 142 -12.88 -8.64 -4.36
N PHE A 143 -12.29 -8.37 -3.19
CA PHE A 143 -12.45 -7.12 -2.47
C PHE A 143 -11.21 -6.24 -2.64
N LEU A 144 -11.35 -5.17 -3.43
CA LEU A 144 -10.33 -4.17 -3.69
C LEU A 144 -10.65 -2.86 -2.95
N ARG A 145 -9.75 -1.89 -3.01
CA ARG A 145 -10.07 -0.52 -2.55
C ARG A 145 -10.57 0.30 -3.73
N HIS A 146 -11.74 0.91 -3.55
CA HIS A 146 -12.37 1.89 -4.44
C HIS A 146 -12.68 3.17 -3.67
N TRP A 147 -12.92 4.28 -4.37
CA TRP A 147 -13.27 5.59 -3.80
C TRP A 147 -14.41 6.24 -4.59
N ASP A 148 -15.38 6.80 -3.86
CA ASP A 148 -16.51 7.55 -4.45
C ASP A 148 -16.19 9.04 -4.66
N THR A 149 -14.93 9.46 -4.68
CA THR A 149 -14.53 10.83 -4.94
C THR A 149 -14.44 11.10 -6.43
N VAL A 150 -14.72 12.34 -6.84
CA VAL A 150 -14.70 12.74 -8.27
C VAL A 150 -13.38 12.37 -8.97
N GLN A 151 -12.25 12.52 -8.26
CA GLN A 151 -10.92 12.27 -8.80
C GLN A 151 -10.58 10.78 -8.92
N LEU A 152 -11.16 9.91 -8.08
CA LEU A 152 -10.80 8.50 -7.98
C LEU A 152 -11.97 7.54 -8.22
N LYS A 153 -13.14 8.02 -8.67
CA LYS A 153 -14.33 7.19 -8.91
C LYS A 153 -14.09 6.06 -9.92
N ASP A 154 -13.17 6.27 -10.85
CA ASP A 154 -12.80 5.29 -11.87
C ASP A 154 -11.47 4.57 -11.57
N PHE A 155 -11.08 4.53 -10.29
CA PHE A 155 -9.85 3.87 -9.88
C PHE A 155 -10.13 2.76 -8.87
N VAL A 156 -9.33 1.70 -8.96
CA VAL A 156 -9.22 0.67 -7.93
C VAL A 156 -7.76 0.48 -7.55
N ARG A 157 -7.51 0.18 -6.27
CA ARG A 157 -6.19 -0.21 -5.80
C ARG A 157 -6.17 -1.71 -5.58
N VAL A 158 -5.33 -2.38 -6.35
CA VAL A 158 -5.11 -3.82 -6.27
C VAL A 158 -3.89 -4.08 -5.38
N SER A 159 -4.08 -4.70 -4.23
CA SER A 159 -2.96 -5.16 -3.39
C SER A 159 -2.33 -6.38 -4.03
N VAL A 160 -1.00 -6.49 -3.94
CA VAL A 160 -0.28 -7.68 -4.42
C VAL A 160 -0.53 -8.81 -3.44
N GLY A 161 -1.09 -9.90 -3.93
CA GLY A 161 -1.36 -11.14 -3.21
C GLY A 161 -0.47 -12.29 -3.69
N LEU A 162 -0.98 -13.51 -3.58
CA LEU A 162 -0.36 -14.71 -4.14
C LEU A 162 -0.55 -14.76 -5.68
N PRO A 163 0.24 -15.54 -6.40
CA PRO A 163 0.12 -15.63 -7.85
C PRO A 163 -1.27 -16.03 -8.36
N ASP A 164 -1.94 -16.96 -7.71
CA ASP A 164 -3.31 -17.39 -8.00
C ASP A 164 -4.35 -16.27 -7.74
N GLU A 165 -4.15 -15.48 -6.70
CA GLU A 165 -4.98 -14.30 -6.42
C GLU A 165 -4.80 -13.22 -7.49
N THR A 166 -3.58 -13.00 -7.96
CA THR A 166 -3.30 -12.11 -9.10
C THR A 166 -4.01 -12.58 -10.35
N ASP A 167 -3.93 -13.88 -10.67
CA ASP A 167 -4.56 -14.44 -11.84
C ASP A 167 -6.09 -14.29 -11.79
N ALA A 168 -6.69 -14.55 -10.63
CA ALA A 168 -8.13 -14.36 -10.40
C ALA A 168 -8.58 -12.89 -10.60
N VAL A 169 -7.83 -11.93 -10.07
CA VAL A 169 -8.12 -10.49 -10.26
C VAL A 169 -8.00 -10.09 -11.72
N VAL A 170 -6.96 -10.53 -12.41
CA VAL A 170 -6.71 -10.21 -13.82
C VAL A 170 -7.82 -10.78 -14.71
N GLU A 171 -8.23 -12.04 -14.49
CA GLU A 171 -9.33 -12.66 -15.22
C GLU A 171 -10.65 -11.97 -15.00
N ALA A 172 -11.01 -11.70 -13.74
CA ALA A 172 -12.24 -10.99 -13.39
C ALA A 172 -12.29 -9.57 -13.97
N LEU A 173 -11.18 -8.82 -13.94
CA LEU A 173 -11.10 -7.51 -14.56
C LEU A 173 -11.27 -7.59 -16.09
N ARG A 174 -10.67 -8.59 -16.76
CA ARG A 174 -10.80 -8.79 -18.19
C ARG A 174 -12.24 -9.06 -18.59
N GLU A 175 -12.95 -9.91 -17.87
CA GLU A 175 -14.35 -10.20 -18.10
C GLU A 175 -15.25 -8.96 -17.91
N LEU A 176 -15.09 -8.25 -16.78
CA LEU A 176 -15.92 -7.11 -16.42
C LEU A 176 -15.69 -5.89 -17.33
N VAL A 177 -14.44 -5.68 -17.77
CA VAL A 177 -14.12 -4.58 -18.69
C VAL A 177 -14.52 -4.90 -20.12
N GLY A 178 -14.35 -6.16 -20.57
CA GLY A 178 -14.70 -6.62 -21.91
C GLY A 178 -16.17 -6.92 -22.13
N GLY A 179 -16.95 -7.16 -21.07
CA GLY A 179 -18.40 -7.37 -21.16
C GLY A 179 -19.12 -6.04 -21.41
N GLN A 180 -20.04 -6.04 -22.37
CA GLN A 180 -21.06 -4.99 -22.48
C GLN A 180 -21.97 -5.08 -21.24
N GLY A 181 -22.26 -3.91 -20.61
CA GLY A 181 -22.87 -3.76 -19.30
C GLY A 181 -23.89 -4.85 -18.92
N PHE A 182 -23.77 -5.33 -17.70
CA PHE A 182 -24.81 -6.14 -17.09
C PHE A 182 -26.04 -5.24 -16.92
N ASP A 183 -27.17 -5.57 -17.59
CA ASP A 183 -28.46 -4.97 -17.31
C ASP A 183 -28.72 -5.10 -15.81
N VAL A 184 -28.73 -3.98 -15.12
CA VAL A 184 -29.12 -3.92 -13.71
C VAL A 184 -30.64 -4.00 -13.69
N GLU A 185 -31.19 -5.21 -13.53
CA GLU A 185 -32.59 -5.29 -13.10
C GLU A 185 -32.69 -4.61 -11.71
N PRO A 186 -33.55 -3.61 -11.54
CA PRO A 186 -33.78 -3.01 -10.24
C PRO A 186 -34.40 -4.06 -9.32
N SER A 187 -33.68 -4.47 -8.25
CA SER A 187 -34.25 -5.29 -7.20
C SER A 187 -35.36 -4.48 -6.51
N ASN A 188 -36.60 -4.78 -6.88
CA ASN A 188 -37.76 -4.44 -6.09
C ASN A 188 -37.70 -5.21 -4.77
N LYS A 189 -37.31 -4.49 -3.69
CA LYS A 189 -37.96 -4.62 -2.36
C LYS A 189 -37.37 -3.58 -1.42
#